data_9aa0f21a5722a6fc14b03645ccea9c3f
#
_entry.id   9aa0f21a5722a6fc14b03645ccea9c3f
#
_cell.length_a   1.000
_cell.length_b   1.000
_cell.length_c   1.000
_cell.angle_alpha   90.00
_cell.angle_beta   90.00
_cell.angle_gamma   90.00
#
_symmetry.space_group_name_H-M   'P 1'
#
loop_
_entity.id
_entity.type
_entity.pdbx_description
1 polymer ?
#
loop_
_entity_poly.entity_id
_entity_poly.type
_entity_poly.pdbx_seq_one_letter_code
_entity_poly.pdbx_strand_id
1 'polypeptide(L)'
;MLCLAAATVMSAAAQEKFPMITIPEDVTNPLLRAKYLSDHFWENVDFETASDDLIADGLSELLPILRIVDYDAMTASWAAAVKQAEESKTGVAHLLKVSRSVLNDPTLGSYDEDMYRALLHAALVSKKITKADKEPFQRDLVMLEVNNASSAAIDFEITGADGAKSRLSDVESPITVLFLYEPGAVDSKLERFRLSQARITNYLMQAGGLKIVAMACTSDAALWEKNRSDIPAEWVSGYDAGDVIRKEGLYDLRVMPRLYLLDEKKVVLLKNTNTDGIEEYLYDVLRAAAKQQQAAAGQTAGEGSDASTDAAAAK
;
A
#
# COMPACT_ATOMS: atom_id res chain seq x y z
N MET A 1 36.59 -17.25 55.84
CA MET A 1 35.46 -17.27 54.90
C MET A 1 35.81 -16.36 53.73
N LEU A 2 36.26 -16.93 52.61
CA LEU A 2 36.59 -16.18 51.39
C LEU A 2 35.35 -16.25 50.49
N CYS A 3 34.71 -15.09 50.24
CA CYS A 3 33.69 -14.99 49.21
C CYS A 3 34.39 -14.79 47.86
N LEU A 4 34.35 -15.81 46.98
CA LEU A 4 34.69 -15.66 45.58
C LEU A 4 33.51 -14.99 44.89
N ALA A 5 33.68 -13.74 44.44
CA ALA A 5 32.76 -13.09 43.51
C ALA A 5 33.08 -13.61 42.09
N ALA A 6 32.19 -14.44 41.54
CA ALA A 6 32.26 -14.81 40.14
C ALA A 6 31.75 -13.61 39.29
N ALA A 7 32.69 -12.92 38.66
CA ALA A 7 32.38 -11.94 37.64
C ALA A 7 31.96 -12.70 36.35
N THR A 8 30.66 -12.75 36.04
CA THR A 8 30.17 -13.17 34.74
C THR A 8 30.52 -12.07 33.72
N VAL A 9 31.57 -12.32 32.94
CA VAL A 9 31.90 -11.55 31.76
C VAL A 9 30.81 -11.89 30.73
N MET A 10 29.80 -11.04 30.59
CA MET A 10 28.94 -11.07 29.42
C MET A 10 29.77 -10.59 28.22
N SER A 11 30.23 -11.53 27.41
CA SER A 11 30.79 -11.24 26.09
C SER A 11 29.64 -10.63 25.29
N ALA A 12 29.68 -9.33 25.05
CA ALA A 12 28.90 -8.72 23.97
C ALA A 12 29.45 -9.34 22.68
N ALA A 13 28.72 -10.27 22.09
CA ALA A 13 29.00 -10.71 20.73
C ALA A 13 28.98 -9.43 19.86
N ALA A 14 30.09 -9.15 19.19
CA ALA A 14 30.13 -8.04 18.23
C ALA A 14 29.05 -8.31 17.20
N GLN A 15 28.09 -7.37 17.03
CA GLN A 15 27.04 -7.47 16.04
C GLN A 15 27.72 -7.64 14.68
N GLU A 16 27.43 -8.73 14.00
CA GLU A 16 27.99 -9.01 12.69
C GLU A 16 27.51 -7.93 11.71
N LYS A 17 28.45 -7.23 11.08
CA LYS A 17 28.11 -6.14 10.15
C LYS A 17 27.76 -6.72 8.79
N PHE A 18 26.69 -6.19 8.16
CA PHE A 18 26.27 -6.60 6.81
C PHE A 18 27.44 -6.48 5.80
N PRO A 19 27.72 -7.54 5.01
CA PRO A 19 28.88 -7.60 4.13
C PRO A 19 28.63 -6.83 2.81
N MET A 20 28.63 -5.50 2.89
CA MET A 20 28.38 -4.62 1.72
C MET A 20 29.36 -4.90 0.58
N ILE A 21 28.83 -4.81 -0.64
CA ILE A 21 29.63 -4.87 -1.86
C ILE A 21 30.37 -3.57 -2.12
N THR A 22 31.46 -3.63 -2.89
CA THR A 22 32.21 -2.45 -3.36
C THR A 22 31.74 -2.06 -4.74
N ILE A 23 31.30 -0.80 -4.89
CA ILE A 23 30.91 -0.27 -6.21
C ILE A 23 32.19 0.09 -6.99
N PRO A 24 32.32 -0.30 -8.27
CA PRO A 24 33.45 0.09 -9.12
C PRO A 24 33.60 1.62 -9.20
N GLU A 25 34.86 2.12 -9.18
CA GLU A 25 35.14 3.57 -9.14
C GLU A 25 34.70 4.31 -10.40
N ASP A 26 34.60 3.62 -11.53
CA ASP A 26 34.14 4.15 -12.81
C ASP A 26 32.60 4.34 -12.85
N VAL A 27 31.85 3.72 -11.95
CA VAL A 27 30.40 3.92 -11.81
C VAL A 27 30.13 5.18 -10.97
N THR A 28 30.11 6.34 -11.64
CA THR A 28 29.99 7.66 -10.96
C THR A 28 28.57 8.22 -10.92
N ASN A 29 27.69 7.84 -11.86
CA ASN A 29 26.30 8.30 -11.91
C ASN A 29 25.50 7.72 -10.73
N PRO A 30 24.77 8.53 -9.94
CA PRO A 30 24.03 8.07 -8.75
C PRO A 30 23.00 6.97 -9.03
N LEU A 31 22.25 7.05 -10.16
CA LEU A 31 21.26 6.04 -10.52
C LEU A 31 21.92 4.73 -10.96
N LEU A 32 23.05 4.79 -11.68
CA LEU A 32 23.81 3.59 -12.04
C LEU A 32 24.43 2.94 -10.79
N ARG A 33 24.85 3.75 -9.81
CA ARG A 33 25.35 3.25 -8.51
C ARG A 33 24.24 2.53 -7.74
N ALA A 34 23.05 3.13 -7.68
CA ALA A 34 21.89 2.53 -7.03
C ALA A 34 21.51 1.20 -7.72
N LYS A 35 21.48 1.19 -9.06
CA LYS A 35 21.23 -0.03 -9.83
C LYS A 35 22.30 -1.09 -9.58
N TYR A 36 23.57 -0.74 -9.60
CA TYR A 36 24.66 -1.67 -9.32
C TYR A 36 24.53 -2.28 -7.92
N LEU A 37 24.24 -1.43 -6.91
CA LEU A 37 23.98 -1.90 -5.56
C LEU A 37 22.78 -2.86 -5.50
N SER A 38 21.67 -2.52 -6.15
CA SER A 38 20.48 -3.35 -6.14
C SER A 38 20.70 -4.73 -6.80
N ASP A 39 21.47 -4.77 -7.90
CA ASP A 39 21.74 -5.99 -8.64
C ASP A 39 22.68 -6.97 -7.89
N HIS A 40 23.62 -6.44 -7.07
CA HIS A 40 24.70 -7.21 -6.45
C HIS A 40 24.63 -7.28 -4.92
N PHE A 41 23.59 -6.69 -4.30
CA PHE A 41 23.50 -6.41 -2.87
C PHE A 41 23.74 -7.63 -1.98
N TRP A 42 23.22 -8.80 -2.37
CA TRP A 42 23.23 -10.02 -1.57
C TRP A 42 24.39 -10.97 -1.89
N GLU A 43 25.27 -10.65 -2.84
CA GLU A 43 26.32 -11.58 -3.33
C GLU A 43 27.29 -12.07 -2.26
N ASN A 44 27.54 -11.24 -1.24
CA ASN A 44 28.44 -11.60 -0.13
C ASN A 44 27.72 -12.24 1.07
N VAL A 45 26.41 -12.48 1.00
CA VAL A 45 25.63 -13.05 2.09
C VAL A 45 25.55 -14.56 1.98
N ASP A 46 26.01 -15.25 3.02
CA ASP A 46 25.77 -16.67 3.20
C ASP A 46 24.49 -16.89 4.01
N PHE A 47 23.39 -17.19 3.32
CA PHE A 47 22.09 -17.41 3.95
C PHE A 47 22.00 -18.66 4.84
N GLU A 48 23.02 -19.54 4.82
CA GLU A 48 23.06 -20.70 5.73
C GLU A 48 23.50 -20.30 7.15
N THR A 49 24.39 -19.31 7.24
CA THR A 49 24.99 -18.87 8.51
C THR A 49 24.50 -17.49 8.97
N ALA A 50 23.93 -16.69 8.07
CA ALA A 50 23.42 -15.36 8.38
C ALA A 50 22.36 -15.40 9.50
N SER A 51 22.44 -14.47 10.46
CA SER A 51 21.41 -14.28 11.47
C SER A 51 20.18 -13.55 10.92
N ASP A 52 19.03 -13.67 11.62
CA ASP A 52 17.82 -12.88 11.30
C ASP A 52 18.15 -11.37 11.32
N ASP A 53 18.95 -10.92 12.30
CA ASP A 53 19.36 -9.51 12.45
C ASP A 53 20.22 -9.05 11.27
N LEU A 54 21.17 -9.88 10.80
CA LEU A 54 22.00 -9.53 9.64
C LEU A 54 21.18 -9.32 8.39
N ILE A 55 20.18 -10.19 8.14
CA ILE A 55 19.30 -10.07 6.99
C ILE A 55 18.39 -8.83 7.14
N ALA A 56 17.88 -8.56 8.35
CA ALA A 56 17.06 -7.38 8.63
C ALA A 56 17.84 -6.07 8.46
N ASP A 57 19.09 -6.03 8.89
CA ASP A 57 20.01 -4.90 8.68
C ASP A 57 20.23 -4.68 7.18
N GLY A 58 20.51 -5.77 6.44
CA GLY A 58 20.64 -5.72 4.98
C GLY A 58 19.39 -5.18 4.29
N LEU A 59 18.21 -5.62 4.70
CA LEU A 59 16.94 -5.07 4.20
C LEU A 59 16.82 -3.58 4.48
N SER A 60 17.18 -3.13 5.68
CA SER A 60 17.12 -1.71 6.07
C SER A 60 18.01 -0.84 5.20
N GLU A 61 19.18 -1.34 4.78
CA GLU A 61 20.09 -0.67 3.85
C GLU A 61 19.61 -0.74 2.38
N LEU A 62 18.98 -1.84 1.96
CA LEU A 62 18.53 -2.06 0.59
C LEU A 62 17.26 -1.28 0.26
N LEU A 63 16.28 -1.22 1.16
CA LEU A 63 14.95 -0.63 0.88
C LEU A 63 15.01 0.83 0.38
N PRO A 64 15.84 1.74 0.93
CA PRO A 64 15.99 3.08 0.38
C PRO A 64 16.52 3.09 -1.07
N ILE A 65 17.36 2.11 -1.43
CA ILE A 65 17.92 1.96 -2.78
C ILE A 65 16.82 1.50 -3.74
N LEU A 66 16.01 0.52 -3.35
CA LEU A 66 14.92 0.01 -4.18
C LEU A 66 13.81 1.03 -4.43
N ARG A 67 13.66 2.03 -3.56
CA ARG A 67 12.69 3.13 -3.74
C ARG A 67 13.09 4.15 -4.81
N ILE A 68 14.35 4.20 -5.21
CA ILE A 68 14.84 5.17 -6.22
C ILE A 68 15.15 4.53 -7.58
N VAL A 69 15.16 3.21 -7.68
CA VAL A 69 15.28 2.49 -8.95
C VAL A 69 13.88 2.23 -9.55
N ASP A 70 13.83 1.92 -10.83
CA ASP A 70 12.56 1.54 -11.47
C ASP A 70 12.06 0.16 -11.02
N TYR A 71 10.80 -0.15 -11.36
CA TYR A 71 10.16 -1.41 -10.97
C TYR A 71 10.89 -2.64 -11.50
N ASP A 72 11.43 -2.59 -12.72
CA ASP A 72 12.16 -3.71 -13.34
C ASP A 72 13.47 -3.97 -12.60
N ALA A 73 14.20 -2.91 -12.23
CA ALA A 73 15.41 -3.04 -11.42
C ALA A 73 15.11 -3.56 -10.00
N MET A 74 14.02 -3.13 -9.38
CA MET A 74 13.57 -3.66 -8.08
C MET A 74 13.26 -5.17 -8.17
N THR A 75 12.51 -5.60 -9.18
CA THR A 75 12.16 -7.03 -9.37
C THR A 75 13.38 -7.87 -9.68
N ALA A 76 14.34 -7.34 -10.47
CA ALA A 76 15.61 -8.00 -10.74
C ALA A 76 16.45 -8.17 -9.48
N SER A 77 16.47 -7.16 -8.60
CA SER A 77 17.16 -7.21 -7.30
C SER A 77 16.59 -8.33 -6.42
N TRP A 78 15.27 -8.46 -6.32
CA TRP A 78 14.64 -9.56 -5.58
C TRP A 78 14.92 -10.93 -6.18
N ALA A 79 14.96 -11.03 -7.52
CA ALA A 79 15.35 -12.27 -8.20
C ALA A 79 16.81 -12.65 -7.89
N ALA A 80 17.72 -11.67 -7.83
CA ALA A 80 19.11 -11.89 -7.44
C ALA A 80 19.23 -12.34 -5.97
N ALA A 81 18.47 -11.70 -5.07
CA ALA A 81 18.40 -12.09 -3.65
C ALA A 81 17.96 -13.56 -3.48
N VAL A 82 16.88 -13.94 -4.18
CA VAL A 82 16.37 -15.32 -4.15
C VAL A 82 17.39 -16.31 -4.72
N LYS A 83 18.05 -15.97 -5.83
CA LYS A 83 19.09 -16.80 -6.43
C LYS A 83 20.26 -17.02 -5.47
N GLN A 84 20.71 -15.97 -4.76
CA GLN A 84 21.75 -16.11 -3.75
C GLN A 84 21.28 -16.97 -2.57
N ALA A 85 20.04 -16.78 -2.11
CA ALA A 85 19.44 -17.58 -1.04
C ALA A 85 19.27 -19.08 -1.44
N GLU A 86 19.14 -19.40 -2.73
CA GLU A 86 19.07 -20.78 -3.23
C GLU A 86 20.38 -21.57 -3.09
N GLU A 87 21.51 -20.90 -2.85
CA GLU A 87 22.78 -21.57 -2.54
C GLU A 87 22.69 -22.32 -1.19
N SER A 88 21.85 -21.88 -0.26
CA SER A 88 21.54 -22.56 1.01
C SER A 88 20.27 -23.41 0.91
N LYS A 89 20.22 -24.51 1.65
CA LYS A 89 19.03 -25.37 1.74
C LYS A 89 17.81 -24.66 2.35
N THR A 90 18.03 -23.75 3.29
CA THR A 90 16.98 -23.05 4.03
C THR A 90 16.93 -21.55 3.69
N GLY A 91 17.84 -21.05 2.86
CA GLY A 91 18.04 -19.62 2.62
C GLY A 91 16.82 -18.91 2.09
N VAL A 92 16.08 -19.50 1.13
CA VAL A 92 14.86 -18.86 0.59
C VAL A 92 13.78 -18.72 1.67
N ALA A 93 13.57 -19.76 2.49
CA ALA A 93 12.61 -19.68 3.59
C ALA A 93 13.06 -18.66 4.65
N HIS A 94 14.36 -18.57 4.91
CA HIS A 94 14.93 -17.61 5.83
C HIS A 94 14.79 -16.17 5.34
N LEU A 95 15.15 -15.89 4.09
CA LEU A 95 14.94 -14.59 3.45
C LEU A 95 13.47 -14.16 3.55
N LEU A 96 12.54 -15.05 3.18
CA LEU A 96 11.11 -14.76 3.24
C LEU A 96 10.62 -14.49 4.67
N LYS A 97 11.06 -15.27 5.66
CA LYS A 97 10.67 -15.09 7.07
C LYS A 97 11.06 -13.70 7.58
N VAL A 98 12.33 -13.30 7.37
CA VAL A 98 12.82 -12.00 7.83
C VAL A 98 12.18 -10.86 7.04
N SER A 99 12.10 -10.98 5.72
CA SER A 99 11.45 -9.97 4.88
C SER A 99 9.97 -9.76 5.24
N ARG A 100 9.26 -10.82 5.64
CA ARG A 100 7.88 -10.71 6.12
C ARG A 100 7.78 -9.80 7.35
N SER A 101 8.68 -9.95 8.33
CA SER A 101 8.66 -9.13 9.54
C SER A 101 9.05 -7.66 9.28
N VAL A 102 9.79 -7.38 8.21
CA VAL A 102 10.21 -6.02 7.85
C VAL A 102 9.21 -5.34 6.91
N LEU A 103 8.73 -6.05 5.88
CA LEU A 103 7.96 -5.48 4.78
C LEU A 103 6.45 -5.67 4.92
N ASN A 104 5.98 -6.66 5.69
CA ASN A 104 4.56 -7.00 5.78
C ASN A 104 3.92 -6.66 7.13
N ASP A 105 4.59 -5.88 7.96
CA ASP A 105 4.01 -5.33 9.19
C ASP A 105 3.58 -3.88 8.96
N PRO A 106 2.26 -3.60 8.83
CA PRO A 106 1.77 -2.26 8.53
C PRO A 106 1.93 -1.25 9.67
N THR A 107 2.47 -1.66 10.82
CA THR A 107 2.83 -0.76 11.93
C THR A 107 4.25 -0.20 11.80
N LEU A 108 5.05 -0.76 10.90
CA LEU A 108 6.44 -0.35 10.69
C LEU A 108 6.58 0.66 9.55
N GLY A 109 7.52 1.61 9.68
CA GLY A 109 7.87 2.55 8.60
C GLY A 109 8.54 1.90 7.38
N SER A 110 8.95 0.63 7.51
CA SER A 110 9.50 -0.20 6.43
C SER A 110 8.44 -0.95 5.64
N TYR A 111 7.17 -0.95 6.08
CA TYR A 111 6.06 -1.59 5.37
C TYR A 111 5.97 -1.13 3.92
N ASP A 112 5.95 -2.12 3.00
CA ASP A 112 5.88 -1.84 1.57
C ASP A 112 5.27 -3.04 0.84
N GLU A 113 3.98 -2.92 0.46
CA GLU A 113 3.24 -4.00 -0.21
C GLU A 113 3.83 -4.36 -1.57
N ASP A 114 4.31 -3.38 -2.32
CA ASP A 114 4.80 -3.60 -3.68
C ASP A 114 6.15 -4.34 -3.66
N MET A 115 7.05 -3.93 -2.77
CA MET A 115 8.32 -4.63 -2.57
C MET A 115 8.11 -6.05 -2.05
N TYR A 116 7.23 -6.23 -1.07
CA TYR A 116 6.97 -7.56 -0.52
C TYR A 116 6.31 -8.48 -1.56
N ARG A 117 5.37 -7.98 -2.33
CA ARG A 117 4.73 -8.71 -3.42
C ARG A 117 5.75 -9.14 -4.49
N ALA A 118 6.64 -8.24 -4.91
CA ALA A 118 7.69 -8.53 -5.87
C ALA A 118 8.64 -9.63 -5.36
N LEU A 119 9.05 -9.57 -4.09
CA LEU A 119 9.83 -10.64 -3.45
C LEU A 119 9.07 -11.97 -3.43
N LEU A 120 7.79 -11.97 -3.07
CA LEU A 120 6.97 -13.19 -3.04
C LEU A 120 6.85 -13.83 -4.42
N HIS A 121 6.63 -13.04 -5.47
CA HIS A 121 6.61 -13.55 -6.84
C HIS A 121 7.95 -14.19 -7.23
N ALA A 122 9.08 -13.59 -6.89
CA ALA A 122 10.39 -14.16 -7.15
C ALA A 122 10.65 -15.45 -6.35
N ALA A 123 10.29 -15.48 -5.07
CA ALA A 123 10.67 -16.57 -4.16
C ALA A 123 9.72 -17.79 -4.23
N LEU A 124 8.43 -17.60 -4.45
CA LEU A 124 7.45 -18.71 -4.43
C LEU A 124 7.58 -19.66 -5.64
N VAL A 125 8.25 -19.25 -6.70
CA VAL A 125 8.57 -20.12 -7.85
C VAL A 125 9.81 -21.01 -7.60
N SER A 126 10.63 -20.68 -6.60
CA SER A 126 11.81 -21.45 -6.22
C SER A 126 11.46 -22.90 -5.87
N LYS A 127 12.32 -23.84 -6.27
CA LYS A 127 12.24 -25.26 -5.93
C LYS A 127 12.98 -25.60 -4.63
N LYS A 128 13.69 -24.64 -4.06
CA LYS A 128 14.50 -24.81 -2.83
C LYS A 128 13.69 -24.60 -1.54
N ILE A 129 12.44 -24.10 -1.64
CA ILE A 129 11.53 -23.95 -0.50
C ILE A 129 10.45 -25.05 -0.54
N THR A 130 10.16 -25.68 0.60
CA THR A 130 9.17 -26.75 0.68
C THR A 130 7.76 -26.23 0.51
N LYS A 131 6.79 -27.11 0.18
CA LYS A 131 5.39 -26.72 0.05
C LYS A 131 4.83 -26.16 1.38
N ALA A 132 5.23 -26.78 2.49
CA ALA A 132 4.78 -26.34 3.82
C ALA A 132 5.31 -24.95 4.18
N ASP A 133 6.58 -24.67 3.85
CA ASP A 133 7.18 -23.37 4.11
C ASP A 133 6.63 -22.26 3.18
N LYS A 134 6.14 -22.61 1.97
CA LYS A 134 5.49 -21.66 1.05
C LYS A 134 4.10 -21.21 1.52
N GLU A 135 3.37 -22.07 2.21
CA GLU A 135 1.94 -21.87 2.51
C GLU A 135 1.63 -20.51 3.19
N PRO A 136 2.35 -20.07 4.26
CA PRO A 136 2.08 -18.77 4.87
C PRO A 136 2.32 -17.59 3.90
N PHE A 137 3.33 -17.68 3.06
CA PHE A 137 3.68 -16.64 2.09
C PHE A 137 2.73 -16.62 0.89
N GLN A 138 2.18 -17.77 0.50
CA GLN A 138 1.10 -17.82 -0.50
C GLN A 138 -0.17 -17.14 0.02
N ARG A 139 -0.51 -17.31 1.31
CA ARG A 139 -1.62 -16.57 1.93
C ARG A 139 -1.36 -15.08 1.96
N ASP A 140 -0.14 -14.67 2.29
CA ASP A 140 0.24 -13.26 2.26
C ASP A 140 0.08 -12.68 0.84
N LEU A 141 0.56 -13.41 -0.19
CA LEU A 141 0.43 -12.97 -1.58
C LEU A 141 -1.03 -12.81 -2.00
N VAL A 142 -1.90 -13.75 -1.65
CA VAL A 142 -3.35 -13.63 -1.90
C VAL A 142 -3.91 -12.35 -1.29
N MET A 143 -3.55 -12.03 -0.04
CA MET A 143 -4.01 -10.80 0.62
C MET A 143 -3.45 -9.52 -0.02
N LEU A 144 -2.22 -9.58 -0.51
CA LEU A 144 -1.61 -8.45 -1.23
C LEU A 144 -2.25 -8.22 -2.61
N GLU A 145 -2.79 -9.27 -3.25
CA GLU A 145 -3.48 -9.18 -4.54
C GLU A 145 -4.93 -8.73 -4.42
N VAL A 146 -5.52 -8.78 -3.22
CA VAL A 146 -6.90 -8.35 -2.98
C VAL A 146 -7.02 -6.83 -3.10
N ASN A 147 -8.03 -6.37 -3.85
CA ASN A 147 -8.37 -4.96 -4.04
C ASN A 147 -7.17 -4.08 -4.48
N ASN A 148 -6.32 -4.59 -5.35
CA ASN A 148 -5.20 -3.80 -5.90
C ASN A 148 -5.70 -2.66 -6.78
N ALA A 149 -4.88 -1.62 -6.93
CA ALA A 149 -5.13 -0.54 -7.86
C ALA A 149 -5.41 -1.11 -9.26
N SER A 150 -6.38 -0.52 -9.94
CA SER A 150 -6.91 -0.95 -11.25
C SER A 150 -7.70 -2.27 -11.25
N SER A 151 -7.93 -2.93 -10.11
CA SER A 151 -8.86 -4.05 -9.98
C SER A 151 -10.22 -3.62 -9.42
N ALA A 152 -11.27 -4.39 -9.68
CA ALA A 152 -12.56 -4.15 -9.03
C ALA A 152 -12.45 -4.44 -7.52
N ALA A 153 -12.95 -3.52 -6.69
CA ALA A 153 -13.07 -3.74 -5.26
C ALA A 153 -14.04 -4.89 -5.00
N ILE A 154 -13.71 -5.76 -4.04
CA ILE A 154 -14.61 -6.85 -3.66
C ILE A 154 -15.85 -6.25 -3.02
N ASP A 155 -17.01 -6.67 -3.55
CA ASP A 155 -18.31 -6.21 -3.10
C ASP A 155 -18.75 -6.92 -1.81
N PHE A 156 -19.44 -6.20 -0.93
CA PHE A 156 -19.93 -6.72 0.34
C PHE A 156 -21.28 -6.10 0.72
N GLU A 157 -22.00 -6.76 1.64
CA GLU A 157 -23.27 -6.28 2.17
C GLU A 157 -23.05 -5.24 3.27
N ILE A 158 -23.85 -4.19 3.24
CA ILE A 158 -23.89 -3.10 4.22
C ILE A 158 -25.24 -3.20 4.94
N THR A 159 -25.24 -3.42 6.26
CA THR A 159 -26.46 -3.41 7.07
C THR A 159 -26.66 -2.03 7.70
N GLY A 160 -27.73 -1.34 7.35
CA GLY A 160 -28.09 -0.03 7.87
C GLY A 160 -28.76 -0.05 9.25
N ALA A 161 -29.06 1.12 9.82
CA ALA A 161 -29.63 1.29 11.15
C ALA A 161 -31.05 0.73 11.28
N ASP A 162 -31.82 0.73 10.20
CA ASP A 162 -33.16 0.17 10.11
C ASP A 162 -33.16 -1.33 9.79
N GLY A 163 -31.97 -1.94 9.70
CA GLY A 163 -31.79 -3.33 9.25
C GLY A 163 -31.89 -3.51 7.75
N ALA A 164 -32.05 -2.42 6.98
CA ALA A 164 -32.03 -2.51 5.52
C ALA A 164 -30.64 -2.94 5.04
N LYS A 165 -30.62 -3.74 3.99
CA LYS A 165 -29.41 -4.28 3.37
C LYS A 165 -29.19 -3.64 2.01
N SER A 166 -27.98 -3.21 1.77
CA SER A 166 -27.49 -2.73 0.48
C SER A 166 -26.09 -3.29 0.24
N ARG A 167 -25.52 -3.03 -0.91
CA ARG A 167 -24.15 -3.47 -1.24
C ARG A 167 -23.29 -2.25 -1.57
N LEU A 168 -21.97 -2.42 -1.50
CA LEU A 168 -21.02 -1.38 -1.95
C LEU A 168 -21.29 -1.04 -3.43
N SER A 169 -21.60 -2.02 -4.25
CA SER A 169 -21.94 -1.85 -5.66
C SER A 169 -23.22 -1.03 -5.91
N ASP A 170 -24.15 -0.97 -4.95
CA ASP A 170 -25.40 -0.20 -5.06
C ASP A 170 -25.18 1.30 -4.83
N VAL A 171 -23.99 1.71 -4.37
CA VAL A 171 -23.68 3.12 -4.10
C VAL A 171 -23.33 3.82 -5.41
N GLU A 172 -24.31 4.43 -6.04
CA GLU A 172 -24.10 5.22 -7.27
C GLU A 172 -23.35 6.51 -6.94
N SER A 173 -22.12 6.66 -7.47
CA SER A 173 -21.27 7.85 -7.34
C SER A 173 -20.12 7.79 -8.34
N PRO A 174 -19.74 8.92 -8.99
CA PRO A 174 -18.53 8.98 -9.82
C PRO A 174 -17.27 8.56 -9.09
N ILE A 175 -17.15 8.95 -7.81
CA ILE A 175 -16.05 8.57 -6.93
C ILE A 175 -16.62 8.12 -5.59
N THR A 176 -16.09 7.03 -5.03
CA THR A 176 -16.45 6.54 -3.70
C THR A 176 -15.22 6.48 -2.82
N VAL A 177 -15.25 7.13 -1.66
CA VAL A 177 -14.31 6.88 -0.57
C VAL A 177 -14.89 5.78 0.31
N LEU A 178 -14.23 4.63 0.35
CA LEU A 178 -14.59 3.55 1.28
C LEU A 178 -13.73 3.69 2.53
N PHE A 179 -14.39 3.96 3.66
CA PHE A 179 -13.80 4.08 4.99
C PHE A 179 -14.17 2.87 5.83
N LEU A 180 -13.26 1.90 5.92
CA LEU A 180 -13.37 0.72 6.78
C LEU A 180 -12.85 1.09 8.17
N TYR A 181 -13.69 0.96 9.20
CA TYR A 181 -13.34 1.44 10.54
C TYR A 181 -13.80 0.51 11.66
N GLU A 182 -13.14 0.64 12.82
CA GLU A 182 -13.53 -0.03 14.05
C GLU A 182 -14.29 0.98 14.94
N PRO A 183 -15.57 0.70 15.27
CA PRO A 183 -16.38 1.59 16.10
C PRO A 183 -15.75 1.82 17.48
N GLY A 184 -15.61 3.07 17.88
CA GLY A 184 -15.05 3.47 19.17
C GLY A 184 -13.53 3.56 19.25
N ALA A 185 -12.79 2.98 18.29
CA ALA A 185 -11.32 3.06 18.25
C ALA A 185 -10.83 4.51 18.02
N VAL A 186 -9.74 4.88 18.70
CA VAL A 186 -9.20 6.25 18.66
C VAL A 186 -8.73 6.62 17.26
N ASP A 187 -7.99 5.73 16.59
CA ASP A 187 -7.44 5.98 15.25
C ASP A 187 -8.57 6.12 14.21
N SER A 188 -9.64 5.30 14.33
CA SER A 188 -10.83 5.41 13.51
C SER A 188 -11.55 6.76 13.70
N LYS A 189 -11.64 7.25 14.94
CA LYS A 189 -12.22 8.57 15.22
C LYS A 189 -11.37 9.70 14.67
N LEU A 190 -10.06 9.60 14.78
CA LEU A 190 -9.13 10.60 14.28
C LEU A 190 -9.20 10.70 12.76
N GLU A 191 -9.14 9.56 12.06
CA GLU A 191 -9.17 9.52 10.60
C GLU A 191 -10.54 9.96 10.05
N ARG A 192 -11.64 9.54 10.68
CA ARG A 192 -12.98 10.06 10.38
C ARG A 192 -13.04 11.58 10.51
N PHE A 193 -12.45 12.14 11.59
CA PHE A 193 -12.41 13.60 11.79
C PHE A 193 -11.62 14.27 10.66
N ARG A 194 -10.44 13.78 10.31
CA ARG A 194 -9.63 14.30 9.18
C ARG A 194 -10.43 14.28 7.89
N LEU A 195 -11.04 13.13 7.57
CA LEU A 195 -11.84 12.96 6.36
C LEU A 195 -13.04 13.92 6.32
N SER A 196 -13.70 14.18 7.47
CA SER A 196 -14.80 15.14 7.55
C SER A 196 -14.37 16.60 7.37
N GLN A 197 -13.07 16.90 7.53
CA GLN A 197 -12.49 18.23 7.29
C GLN A 197 -11.76 18.34 5.95
N ALA A 198 -11.70 17.25 5.17
CA ALA A 198 -11.00 17.19 3.88
C ALA A 198 -11.65 18.13 2.86
N ARG A 199 -10.89 19.07 2.31
CA ARG A 199 -11.45 20.20 1.55
C ARG A 199 -11.95 19.79 0.17
N ILE A 200 -11.16 19.04 -0.58
CA ILE A 200 -11.49 18.62 -1.94
C ILE A 200 -12.57 17.54 -1.90
N THR A 201 -12.46 16.60 -0.96
CA THR A 201 -13.47 15.57 -0.71
C THR A 201 -14.83 16.19 -0.43
N ASN A 202 -14.90 17.16 0.50
CA ASN A 202 -16.15 17.86 0.84
C ASN A 202 -16.69 18.70 -0.34
N TYR A 203 -15.82 19.36 -1.10
CA TYR A 203 -16.22 20.08 -2.30
C TYR A 203 -16.90 19.14 -3.31
N LEU A 204 -16.26 18.00 -3.59
CA LEU A 204 -16.81 16.99 -4.53
C LEU A 204 -18.09 16.35 -4.00
N MET A 205 -18.21 16.09 -2.69
CA MET A 205 -19.46 15.60 -2.09
C MET A 205 -20.62 16.59 -2.31
N GLN A 206 -20.40 17.88 -2.04
CA GLN A 206 -21.41 18.93 -2.24
C GLN A 206 -21.80 19.09 -3.70
N ALA A 207 -20.86 18.86 -4.62
CA ALA A 207 -21.11 18.87 -6.06
C ALA A 207 -21.76 17.59 -6.59
N GLY A 208 -22.00 16.57 -5.76
CA GLY A 208 -22.56 15.28 -6.15
C GLY A 208 -21.58 14.35 -6.89
N GLY A 209 -20.28 14.71 -6.91
CA GLY A 209 -19.23 13.95 -7.59
C GLY A 209 -18.57 12.87 -6.73
N LEU A 210 -18.88 12.83 -5.41
CA LEU A 210 -18.27 11.89 -4.49
C LEU A 210 -19.24 11.47 -3.38
N LYS A 211 -19.20 10.20 -2.99
CA LYS A 211 -19.83 9.68 -1.76
C LYS A 211 -18.79 9.02 -0.86
N ILE A 212 -19.01 9.11 0.45
CA ILE A 212 -18.24 8.37 1.45
C ILE A 212 -19.10 7.23 1.97
N VAL A 213 -18.55 6.03 1.96
CA VAL A 213 -19.14 4.82 2.57
C VAL A 213 -18.36 4.50 3.82
N ALA A 214 -18.96 4.72 4.98
CA ALA A 214 -18.40 4.39 6.29
C ALA A 214 -18.89 3.01 6.73
N MET A 215 -18.03 2.00 6.58
CA MET A 215 -18.33 0.60 6.89
C MET A 215 -17.68 0.19 8.21
N ALA A 216 -18.48 -0.06 9.22
CA ALA A 216 -18.02 -0.59 10.50
C ALA A 216 -17.69 -2.08 10.37
N CYS A 217 -16.41 -2.44 10.54
CA CYS A 217 -15.93 -3.83 10.44
C CYS A 217 -16.18 -4.60 11.75
N THR A 218 -17.45 -4.73 12.13
CA THR A 218 -17.91 -5.44 13.34
C THR A 218 -19.26 -6.08 13.10
N SER A 219 -19.49 -7.24 13.72
CA SER A 219 -20.83 -7.88 13.79
C SER A 219 -21.62 -7.47 15.05
N ASP A 220 -21.02 -6.70 15.95
CA ASP A 220 -21.70 -6.20 17.17
C ASP A 220 -22.56 -4.99 16.84
N ALA A 221 -23.84 -5.24 16.60
CA ALA A 221 -24.83 -4.21 16.31
C ALA A 221 -24.95 -3.16 17.45
N ALA A 222 -24.80 -3.57 18.73
CA ALA A 222 -24.89 -2.67 19.85
C ALA A 222 -23.69 -1.73 19.95
N LEU A 223 -22.49 -2.25 19.67
CA LEU A 223 -21.27 -1.45 19.58
C LEU A 223 -21.38 -0.42 18.45
N TRP A 224 -21.84 -0.84 17.27
CA TRP A 224 -22.04 0.06 16.14
C TRP A 224 -23.09 1.13 16.45
N GLU A 225 -24.28 0.75 16.97
CA GLU A 225 -25.35 1.68 17.28
C GLU A 225 -24.90 2.75 18.31
N LYS A 226 -24.11 2.34 19.30
CA LYS A 226 -23.54 3.27 20.30
C LYS A 226 -22.63 4.35 19.68
N ASN A 227 -21.93 4.02 18.60
CA ASN A 227 -20.92 4.88 17.98
C ASN A 227 -21.35 5.48 16.63
N ARG A 228 -22.51 5.09 16.07
CA ARG A 228 -22.90 5.53 14.72
C ARG A 228 -23.14 7.03 14.62
N SER A 229 -23.52 7.70 15.70
CA SER A 229 -23.68 9.15 15.73
C SER A 229 -22.36 9.92 15.53
N ASP A 230 -21.23 9.25 15.65
CA ASP A 230 -19.92 9.82 15.31
C ASP A 230 -19.76 10.01 13.79
N ILE A 231 -20.49 9.25 12.95
CA ILE A 231 -20.41 9.32 11.49
C ILE A 231 -21.32 10.45 10.98
N PRO A 232 -20.82 11.35 10.11
CA PRO A 232 -21.63 12.38 9.48
C PRO A 232 -22.87 11.81 8.78
N ALA A 233 -24.01 12.47 8.92
CA ALA A 233 -25.30 11.97 8.42
C ALA A 233 -25.38 11.89 6.89
N GLU A 234 -24.57 12.68 6.19
CA GLU A 234 -24.46 12.70 4.74
C GLU A 234 -23.64 11.55 4.15
N TRP A 235 -22.93 10.76 5.01
CA TRP A 235 -22.19 9.57 4.57
C TRP A 235 -23.12 8.35 4.55
N VAL A 236 -22.92 7.47 3.59
CA VAL A 236 -23.53 6.13 3.62
C VAL A 236 -22.88 5.37 4.78
N SER A 237 -23.68 4.93 5.76
CA SER A 237 -23.15 4.30 6.97
C SER A 237 -23.84 2.98 7.25
N GLY A 238 -23.07 1.97 7.61
CA GLY A 238 -23.55 0.67 8.04
C GLY A 238 -22.48 -0.18 8.71
N TYR A 239 -22.83 -1.43 9.01
CA TYR A 239 -21.93 -2.37 9.66
C TYR A 239 -21.99 -3.76 9.01
N ASP A 240 -20.94 -4.57 9.22
CA ASP A 240 -20.79 -5.93 8.74
C ASP A 240 -21.48 -6.94 9.68
N ALA A 241 -22.81 -7.04 9.60
CA ALA A 241 -23.59 -7.90 10.48
C ALA A 241 -23.17 -9.38 10.44
N GLY A 242 -22.63 -9.85 9.32
CA GLY A 242 -22.13 -11.22 9.13
C GLY A 242 -20.68 -11.42 9.56
N ASP A 243 -19.92 -10.34 9.82
CA ASP A 243 -18.47 -10.35 9.96
C ASP A 243 -17.78 -10.99 8.73
N VAL A 244 -18.36 -10.75 7.55
CA VAL A 244 -17.96 -11.38 6.29
C VAL A 244 -16.63 -10.81 5.80
N ILE A 245 -16.43 -9.48 5.94
CA ILE A 245 -15.22 -8.80 5.50
C ILE A 245 -13.99 -9.42 6.17
N ARG A 246 -14.08 -9.70 7.47
CA ARG A 246 -12.98 -10.31 8.25
C ARG A 246 -12.86 -11.81 8.02
N LYS A 247 -13.97 -12.54 8.08
CA LYS A 247 -13.98 -14.02 7.99
C LYS A 247 -13.52 -14.53 6.64
N GLU A 248 -13.90 -13.84 5.58
CA GLU A 248 -13.55 -14.20 4.21
C GLU A 248 -12.30 -13.48 3.70
N GLY A 249 -11.73 -12.56 4.51
CA GLY A 249 -10.53 -11.80 4.14
C GLY A 249 -10.76 -10.91 2.92
N LEU A 250 -11.94 -10.28 2.82
CA LEU A 250 -12.29 -9.45 1.66
C LEU A 250 -11.44 -8.18 1.58
N TYR A 251 -10.98 -7.69 2.73
CA TYR A 251 -10.11 -6.52 2.87
C TYR A 251 -9.07 -6.77 3.97
N ASP A 252 -7.90 -6.13 3.85
CA ASP A 252 -6.88 -6.20 4.89
C ASP A 252 -7.26 -5.34 6.10
N LEU A 253 -7.68 -5.99 7.19
CA LEU A 253 -8.08 -5.35 8.43
C LEU A 253 -7.04 -5.47 9.56
N ARG A 254 -5.76 -5.79 9.24
CA ARG A 254 -4.68 -5.93 10.25
C ARG A 254 -4.41 -4.62 10.99
N VAL A 255 -4.57 -3.50 10.31
CA VAL A 255 -4.54 -2.15 10.91
C VAL A 255 -5.75 -1.38 10.43
N MET A 256 -6.47 -0.78 11.36
CA MET A 256 -7.68 -0.01 11.12
C MET A 256 -7.48 1.44 11.62
N PRO A 257 -8.06 2.44 10.97
CA PRO A 257 -8.94 2.35 9.79
C PRO A 257 -8.19 2.11 8.48
N ARG A 258 -8.92 1.68 7.42
CA ARG A 258 -8.42 1.58 6.05
C ARG A 258 -9.29 2.42 5.12
N LEU A 259 -8.66 3.19 4.24
CA LEU A 259 -9.35 3.95 3.21
C LEU A 259 -8.99 3.42 1.84
N TYR A 260 -10.00 3.38 0.98
CA TYR A 260 -9.87 3.11 -0.45
C TYR A 260 -10.53 4.23 -1.23
N LEU A 261 -9.98 4.59 -2.38
CA LEU A 261 -10.62 5.46 -3.35
C LEU A 261 -11.04 4.59 -4.53
N LEU A 262 -12.31 4.67 -4.90
CA LEU A 262 -12.92 3.85 -5.96
C LEU A 262 -13.53 4.76 -7.03
N ASP A 263 -13.48 4.32 -8.29
CA ASP A 263 -14.20 4.98 -9.39
C ASP A 263 -15.69 4.63 -9.43
N GLU A 264 -16.40 5.09 -10.46
CA GLU A 264 -17.82 4.84 -10.67
C GLU A 264 -18.15 3.34 -10.73
N LYS A 265 -17.25 2.53 -11.30
CA LYS A 265 -17.41 1.07 -11.44
C LYS A 265 -16.86 0.30 -10.24
N LYS A 266 -16.48 0.99 -9.17
CA LYS A 266 -15.82 0.45 -7.99
C LYS A 266 -14.45 -0.18 -8.29
N VAL A 267 -13.77 0.30 -9.35
CA VAL A 267 -12.36 -0.02 -9.58
C VAL A 267 -11.51 0.76 -8.58
N VAL A 268 -10.55 0.11 -7.96
CA VAL A 268 -9.67 0.71 -6.95
C VAL A 268 -8.71 1.68 -7.62
N LEU A 269 -8.79 2.95 -7.23
CA LEU A 269 -7.86 4.01 -7.60
C LEU A 269 -6.72 4.13 -6.58
N LEU A 270 -7.05 4.07 -5.27
CA LEU A 270 -6.09 4.03 -4.18
C LEU A 270 -6.48 2.92 -3.19
N LYS A 271 -5.48 2.16 -2.75
CA LYS A 271 -5.59 1.07 -1.77
C LYS A 271 -4.87 1.45 -0.48
N ASN A 272 -5.45 1.10 0.67
CA ASN A 272 -4.82 1.26 1.99
C ASN A 272 -4.24 2.67 2.24
N THR A 273 -4.95 3.69 1.77
CA THR A 273 -4.56 5.10 1.86
C THR A 273 -5.10 5.76 3.13
N ASN A 274 -4.86 7.05 3.28
CA ASN A 274 -5.41 7.93 4.31
C ASN A 274 -6.05 9.16 3.67
N THR A 275 -6.59 10.06 4.49
CA THR A 275 -7.21 11.31 4.02
C THR A 275 -6.27 12.16 3.18
N ASP A 276 -5.01 12.29 3.57
CA ASP A 276 -4.04 13.12 2.85
C ASP A 276 -3.75 12.56 1.45
N GLY A 277 -3.59 11.24 1.31
CA GLY A 277 -3.39 10.59 0.02
C GLY A 277 -4.63 10.71 -0.89
N ILE A 278 -5.85 10.67 -0.34
CA ILE A 278 -7.07 10.94 -1.09
C ILE A 278 -7.09 12.39 -1.60
N GLU A 279 -6.82 13.37 -0.73
CA GLU A 279 -6.80 14.79 -1.10
C GLU A 279 -5.75 15.09 -2.17
N GLU A 280 -4.56 14.54 -2.06
CA GLU A 280 -3.49 14.68 -3.06
C GLU A 280 -3.91 14.11 -4.43
N TYR A 281 -4.42 12.88 -4.45
CA TYR A 281 -4.91 12.26 -5.69
C TYR A 281 -6.01 13.09 -6.35
N LEU A 282 -7.02 13.49 -5.58
CA LEU A 282 -8.14 14.29 -6.10
C LEU A 282 -7.68 15.67 -6.59
N TYR A 283 -6.72 16.30 -5.89
CA TYR A 283 -6.11 17.55 -6.33
C TYR A 283 -5.44 17.40 -7.70
N ASP A 284 -4.63 16.36 -7.88
CA ASP A 284 -3.92 16.12 -9.15
C ASP A 284 -4.87 15.84 -10.30
N VAL A 285 -5.95 15.07 -10.06
CA VAL A 285 -7.00 14.81 -11.07
C VAL A 285 -7.70 16.11 -11.47
N LEU A 286 -8.12 16.93 -10.51
CA LEU A 286 -8.76 18.22 -10.79
C LEU A 286 -7.84 19.19 -11.52
N ARG A 287 -6.56 19.24 -11.13
CA ARG A 287 -5.55 20.05 -11.78
C ARG A 287 -5.29 19.62 -13.23
N ALA A 288 -5.23 18.32 -13.48
CA ALA A 288 -5.10 17.79 -14.85
C ALA A 288 -6.31 18.12 -15.72
N ALA A 289 -7.53 17.96 -15.19
CA ALA A 289 -8.77 18.31 -15.89
C ALA A 289 -8.84 19.81 -16.24
N ALA A 290 -8.45 20.70 -15.30
CA ALA A 290 -8.41 22.15 -15.54
C ALA A 290 -7.43 22.53 -16.64
N LYS A 291 -6.24 21.91 -16.68
CA LYS A 291 -5.25 22.13 -17.75
C LYS A 291 -5.77 21.69 -19.11
N GLN A 292 -6.47 20.55 -19.19
CA GLN A 292 -7.06 20.08 -20.45
C GLN A 292 -8.16 21.01 -20.95
N GLN A 293 -9.03 21.51 -20.06
CA GLN A 293 -10.06 22.49 -20.42
C GLN A 293 -9.48 23.79 -20.94
N GLN A 294 -8.41 24.31 -20.30
CA GLN A 294 -7.71 25.52 -20.75
C GLN A 294 -7.07 25.33 -22.14
N ALA A 295 -6.46 24.18 -22.37
CA ALA A 295 -5.85 23.85 -23.65
C ALA A 295 -6.92 23.75 -24.77
N ALA A 296 -8.06 23.11 -24.50
CA ALA A 296 -9.17 23.02 -25.44
C ALA A 296 -9.79 24.41 -25.75
N ALA A 297 -9.97 25.25 -24.74
CA ALA A 297 -10.48 26.63 -24.91
C ALA A 297 -9.51 27.52 -25.71
N GLY A 298 -8.20 27.34 -25.56
CA GLY A 298 -7.19 28.04 -26.35
C GLY A 298 -7.18 27.65 -27.83
N GLN A 299 -7.43 26.39 -28.15
CA GLN A 299 -7.52 25.91 -29.52
C GLN A 299 -8.76 26.46 -30.25
N THR A 300 -9.93 26.48 -29.60
CA THR A 300 -11.16 27.03 -30.18
C THR A 300 -11.08 28.56 -30.39
N ALA A 301 -10.33 29.30 -29.60
CA ALA A 301 -10.10 30.73 -29.77
C ALA A 301 -9.12 31.04 -30.92
N GLY A 302 -8.21 30.13 -31.24
CA GLY A 302 -7.26 30.26 -32.36
C GLY A 302 -7.93 30.03 -33.75
N GLU A 303 -8.83 29.08 -33.85
CA GLU A 303 -9.55 28.78 -35.11
C GLU A 303 -10.58 29.86 -35.49
N GLY A 304 -11.10 30.63 -34.52
CA GLY A 304 -12.04 31.73 -34.77
C GLY A 304 -11.39 33.02 -35.30
N SER A 305 -10.06 33.17 -35.21
CA SER A 305 -9.38 34.38 -35.67
C SER A 305 -8.93 34.34 -37.16
N ASP A 306 -8.75 33.13 -37.72
CA ASP A 306 -8.34 32.98 -39.14
C ASP A 306 -9.48 33.06 -40.14
N ALA A 307 -10.73 32.95 -39.70
CA ALA A 307 -11.89 33.02 -40.59
C ALA A 307 -12.37 34.46 -40.93
N SER A 308 -11.77 35.52 -40.31
CA SER A 308 -12.21 36.92 -40.53
C SER A 308 -11.27 37.77 -41.40
N THR A 309 -10.14 37.24 -41.89
CA THR A 309 -9.18 37.98 -42.72
C THR A 309 -9.28 37.80 -44.22
N ASP A 310 -10.13 36.87 -44.69
CA ASP A 310 -10.27 36.56 -46.14
C ASP A 310 -11.46 37.26 -46.83
N ALA A 311 -12.22 38.13 -46.13
CA ALA A 311 -13.38 38.85 -46.70
C ALA A 311 -13.13 40.29 -47.12
N ALA A 312 -11.88 40.81 -47.03
CA ALA A 312 -11.57 42.25 -47.32
C ALA A 312 -10.73 42.49 -48.58
N ALA A 313 -10.45 41.48 -49.41
CA ALA A 313 -9.65 41.61 -50.63
C ALA A 313 -10.38 41.34 -51.95
N ALA A 314 -11.66 41.68 -52.04
CA ALA A 314 -12.43 41.66 -53.31
C ALA A 314 -13.40 42.85 -53.41
N LYS A 315 -12.87 44.07 -53.67
CA LYS A 315 -13.57 45.17 -54.33
C LYS A 315 -12.56 46.13 -54.98
#